data_1e505fb53611cf5bc66212510a442401
#
_entry.id   1e505fb53611cf5bc66212510a442401
#
_cell.length_a   1.000
_cell.length_b   1.000
_cell.length_c   1.000
_cell.angle_alpha   90.00
_cell.angle_beta   90.00
_cell.angle_gamma   90.00
#
_symmetry.space_group_name_H-M   'P 1'
#
loop_
_entity.id
_entity.type
_entity.pdbx_description
1 polymer ?
#
loop_
_entity_poly.entity_id
_entity_poly.type
_entity_poly.pdbx_seq_one_letter_code
_entity_poly.pdbx_strand_id
1 'polypeptide(L)'
;FRVKWTKALRSALTVGIGFVGINAVMTILSDNVGPAAKVMVKHIGLSLPNADLGWPALSAITWGLPIAPFVIVMTIVINIIMLGMKWTKTVDVDLWNYWHFALAGTLVYYVTGNFWLGILAAAVITVIVFKLADWAAPLGEKYFGLEGISLPTVSSITFWPIGLLGNWVIDHIPGLNKIHINPQTIQKRFGIMGEPMMIGTLLGILLGVLAGYDVRGILQIGVNLGAVMFILPRMVRILMEGLMPISEAVKDWLNKHVKNSGELYIGLDIAVAIGNPAVISTGLILTPIAV
;
A
#
# COMPACT_ATOMS: atom_id res chain seq x y z
N PHE A 1 23.46 13.73 5.42
CA PHE A 1 23.28 13.80 3.95
C PHE A 1 23.64 15.17 3.32
N ARG A 2 24.08 16.16 4.12
CA ARG A 2 24.42 17.55 3.67
C ARG A 2 23.32 18.25 2.86
N VAL A 3 22.05 17.97 3.14
CA VAL A 3 20.92 18.69 2.57
C VAL A 3 20.73 20.02 3.31
N LYS A 4 20.44 21.11 2.58
CA LYS A 4 20.12 22.41 3.22
C LYS A 4 18.91 22.24 4.14
N TRP A 5 18.99 22.79 5.37
CA TRP A 5 17.93 22.70 6.37
C TRP A 5 16.53 23.08 5.82
N THR A 6 16.46 24.17 5.05
CA THR A 6 15.20 24.63 4.45
C THR A 6 14.60 23.61 3.46
N LYS A 7 15.44 22.92 2.67
CA LYS A 7 15.01 21.85 1.76
C LYS A 7 14.52 20.65 2.55
N ALA A 8 15.24 20.26 3.60
CA ALA A 8 14.85 19.14 4.47
C ALA A 8 13.53 19.41 5.21
N LEU A 9 13.37 20.61 5.77
CA LEU A 9 12.14 21.02 6.44
C LEU A 9 10.94 21.01 5.49
N ARG A 10 11.10 21.59 4.29
CA ARG A 10 10.06 21.59 3.26
C ARG A 10 9.66 20.17 2.88
N SER A 11 10.63 19.30 2.63
CA SER A 11 10.37 17.88 2.31
C SER A 11 9.60 17.18 3.44
N ALA A 12 10.04 17.34 4.69
CA ALA A 12 9.37 16.74 5.85
C ALA A 12 7.92 17.22 5.99
N LEU A 13 7.67 18.52 5.84
CA LEU A 13 6.31 19.08 5.89
C LEU A 13 5.45 18.57 4.72
N THR A 14 6.01 18.51 3.50
CA THR A 14 5.29 17.99 2.33
C THR A 14 4.93 16.51 2.50
N VAL A 15 5.84 15.70 3.03
CA VAL A 15 5.57 14.29 3.39
C VAL A 15 4.45 14.21 4.43
N GLY A 16 4.53 14.99 5.53
CA GLY A 16 3.51 15.00 6.56
C GLY A 16 2.13 15.40 6.02
N ILE A 17 2.06 16.44 5.17
CA ILE A 17 0.82 16.88 4.52
C ILE A 17 0.26 15.78 3.61
N GLY A 18 1.12 15.12 2.83
CA GLY A 18 0.74 14.00 1.99
C GLY A 18 0.11 12.86 2.79
N PHE A 19 0.72 12.45 3.90
CA PHE A 19 0.17 11.42 4.79
C PHE A 19 -1.17 11.83 5.42
N VAL A 20 -1.28 13.06 5.93
CA VAL A 20 -2.56 13.55 6.49
C VAL A 20 -3.65 13.52 5.41
N GLY A 21 -3.32 13.97 4.19
CA GLY A 21 -4.25 13.94 3.06
C GLY A 21 -4.68 12.52 2.67
N ILE A 22 -3.74 11.58 2.59
CA ILE A 22 -4.03 10.15 2.31
C ILE A 22 -4.95 9.59 3.39
N ASN A 23 -4.63 9.80 4.68
CA ASN A 23 -5.44 9.29 5.78
C ASN A 23 -6.86 9.86 5.77
N ALA A 24 -7.03 11.15 5.49
CA ALA A 24 -8.36 11.76 5.38
C ALA A 24 -9.20 11.12 4.26
N VAL A 25 -8.58 10.85 3.10
CA VAL A 25 -9.26 10.19 1.97
C VAL A 25 -9.56 8.72 2.28
N MET A 26 -8.64 8.01 2.94
CA MET A 26 -8.86 6.62 3.36
C MET A 26 -9.97 6.50 4.41
N THR A 27 -10.14 7.50 5.28
CA THR A 27 -11.29 7.56 6.20
C THR A 27 -12.59 7.67 5.42
N ILE A 28 -12.67 8.55 4.41
CA ILE A 28 -13.86 8.64 3.55
C ILE A 28 -14.15 7.30 2.87
N LEU A 29 -13.13 6.60 2.38
CA LEU A 29 -13.29 5.28 1.76
C LEU A 29 -13.85 4.26 2.77
N SER A 30 -13.23 4.15 3.93
CA SER A 30 -13.59 3.18 4.96
C SER A 30 -15.00 3.42 5.53
N ASP A 31 -15.36 4.68 5.76
CA ASP A 31 -16.66 5.06 6.31
C ASP A 31 -17.83 4.84 5.34
N ASN A 32 -17.53 4.69 4.06
CA ASN A 32 -18.55 4.43 3.03
C ASN A 32 -18.58 2.95 2.62
N VAL A 33 -17.43 2.35 2.31
CA VAL A 33 -17.36 0.97 1.81
C VAL A 33 -17.66 -0.03 2.92
N GLY A 34 -17.08 0.14 4.10
CA GLY A 34 -17.26 -0.80 5.22
C GLY A 34 -18.72 -0.99 5.63
N PRO A 35 -19.47 0.08 5.94
CA PRO A 35 -20.90 -0.04 6.26
C PRO A 35 -21.74 -0.62 5.11
N ALA A 36 -21.49 -0.19 3.87
CA ALA A 36 -22.21 -0.71 2.70
C ALA A 36 -22.00 -2.22 2.54
N ALA A 37 -20.76 -2.68 2.68
CA ALA A 37 -20.41 -4.08 2.65
C ALA A 37 -21.14 -4.88 3.74
N LYS A 38 -21.14 -4.40 5.00
CA LYS A 38 -21.87 -5.05 6.11
C LYS A 38 -23.38 -5.17 5.86
N VAL A 39 -24.01 -4.14 5.30
CA VAL A 39 -25.43 -4.18 4.95
C VAL A 39 -25.70 -5.16 3.82
N MET A 40 -24.84 -5.19 2.82
CA MET A 40 -24.94 -6.10 1.68
C MET A 40 -24.89 -7.57 2.12
N VAL A 41 -23.93 -7.94 2.99
CA VAL A 41 -23.83 -9.30 3.57
C VAL A 41 -25.12 -9.70 4.30
N LYS A 42 -25.67 -8.76 5.09
CA LYS A 42 -26.92 -9.00 5.81
C LYS A 42 -28.11 -9.25 4.86
N HIS A 43 -28.15 -8.53 3.73
CA HIS A 43 -29.21 -8.72 2.71
C HIS A 43 -29.10 -10.07 1.99
N ILE A 44 -27.88 -10.60 1.81
CA ILE A 44 -27.64 -11.91 1.19
C ILE A 44 -27.97 -13.05 2.16
N GLY A 45 -28.25 -12.75 3.43
CA GLY A 45 -28.60 -13.74 4.44
C GLY A 45 -27.40 -14.53 4.98
N LEU A 46 -26.19 -14.06 4.74
CA LEU A 46 -24.97 -14.62 5.31
C LEU A 46 -24.77 -14.06 6.72
N SER A 47 -24.81 -14.93 7.72
CA SER A 47 -24.47 -14.60 9.11
C SER A 47 -23.11 -15.21 9.48
N LEU A 48 -22.04 -14.70 8.89
CA LEU A 48 -20.70 -15.10 9.28
C LEU A 48 -20.29 -14.32 10.54
N PRO A 49 -19.65 -14.97 11.54
CA PRO A 49 -19.07 -14.25 12.65
C PRO A 49 -17.98 -13.33 12.13
N ASN A 50 -18.21 -12.03 12.23
CA ASN A 50 -17.27 -11.00 11.76
C ASN A 50 -16.52 -10.45 12.96
N ALA A 51 -15.24 -10.79 13.09
CA ALA A 51 -14.33 -10.12 14.00
C ALA A 51 -13.59 -9.03 13.22
N ASP A 52 -13.95 -7.77 13.47
CA ASP A 52 -13.23 -6.63 12.88
C ASP A 52 -11.86 -6.49 13.57
N LEU A 53 -10.87 -7.17 13.02
CA LEU A 53 -9.45 -7.05 13.38
C LEU A 53 -8.75 -6.03 12.47
N GLY A 54 -9.45 -4.98 12.06
CA GLY A 54 -8.93 -3.95 11.18
C GLY A 54 -7.64 -3.30 11.71
N TRP A 55 -7.01 -2.53 10.85
CA TRP A 55 -5.74 -1.86 11.13
C TRP A 55 -5.67 -1.15 12.50
N PRO A 56 -6.70 -0.43 13.01
CA PRO A 56 -6.63 0.22 14.31
C PRO A 56 -6.43 -0.76 15.47
N ALA A 57 -7.11 -1.90 15.46
CA ALA A 57 -7.00 -2.92 16.51
C ALA A 57 -5.62 -3.60 16.48
N LEU A 58 -5.16 -4.02 15.29
CA LEU A 58 -3.84 -4.61 15.10
C LEU A 58 -2.71 -3.63 15.45
N SER A 59 -2.88 -2.35 15.12
CA SER A 59 -1.93 -1.30 15.47
C SER A 59 -1.85 -1.10 16.99
N ALA A 60 -2.99 -1.04 17.68
CA ALA A 60 -3.02 -0.91 19.14
C ALA A 60 -2.33 -2.09 19.84
N ILE A 61 -2.58 -3.32 19.39
CA ILE A 61 -1.92 -4.51 19.92
C ILE A 61 -0.41 -4.44 19.67
N THR A 62 0.01 -4.10 18.45
CA THR A 62 1.43 -4.06 18.08
C THR A 62 2.20 -3.05 18.93
N TRP A 63 1.70 -1.82 19.01
CA TRP A 63 2.37 -0.75 19.78
C TRP A 63 2.21 -0.88 21.28
N GLY A 64 1.19 -1.61 21.75
CA GLY A 64 0.97 -1.87 23.17
C GLY A 64 1.91 -2.93 23.77
N LEU A 65 2.62 -3.71 22.93
CA LEU A 65 3.53 -4.75 23.41
C LEU A 65 5.00 -4.32 23.36
N PRO A 66 5.82 -4.79 24.29
CA PRO A 66 7.22 -4.37 24.43
C PRO A 66 8.12 -4.80 23.27
N ILE A 67 7.64 -5.64 22.36
CA ILE A 67 8.42 -6.16 21.23
C ILE A 67 8.65 -5.13 20.12
N ALA A 68 7.70 -4.22 19.88
CA ALA A 68 7.73 -3.30 18.75
C ALA A 68 9.00 -2.42 18.68
N PRO A 69 9.46 -1.75 19.77
CA PRO A 69 10.69 -0.95 19.73
C PRO A 69 11.93 -1.77 19.34
N PHE A 70 11.99 -3.03 19.79
CA PHE A 70 13.12 -3.92 19.45
C PHE A 70 13.11 -4.33 18.00
N VAL A 71 11.92 -4.58 17.43
CA VAL A 71 11.79 -4.92 16.01
C VAL A 71 12.19 -3.76 15.11
N ILE A 72 11.85 -2.52 15.46
CA ILE A 72 12.28 -1.34 14.69
C ILE A 72 13.81 -1.28 14.59
N VAL A 73 14.49 -1.36 15.73
CA VAL A 73 15.96 -1.33 15.77
C VAL A 73 16.55 -2.52 15.01
N MET A 74 16.00 -3.72 15.21
CA MET A 74 16.42 -4.94 14.52
C MET A 74 16.26 -4.81 13.01
N THR A 75 15.13 -4.28 12.51
CA THR A 75 14.88 -4.09 11.08
C THR A 75 15.93 -3.17 10.45
N ILE A 76 16.26 -2.05 11.11
CA ILE A 76 17.31 -1.14 10.64
C ILE A 76 18.66 -1.87 10.57
N VAL A 77 19.01 -2.62 11.61
CA VAL A 77 20.27 -3.39 11.65
C VAL A 77 20.31 -4.46 10.55
N ILE A 78 19.22 -5.22 10.37
CA ILE A 78 19.12 -6.22 9.30
C ILE A 78 19.27 -5.56 7.94
N ASN A 79 18.60 -4.42 7.70
CA ASN A 79 18.68 -3.73 6.41
C ASN A 79 20.11 -3.27 6.13
N ILE A 80 20.80 -2.68 7.12
CA ILE A 80 22.22 -2.27 7.00
C ILE A 80 23.11 -3.47 6.67
N ILE A 81 22.95 -4.60 7.38
CA ILE A 81 23.73 -5.81 7.16
C ILE A 81 23.48 -6.35 5.75
N MET A 82 22.21 -6.49 5.34
CA MET A 82 21.86 -7.01 4.03
C MET A 82 22.35 -6.12 2.89
N LEU A 83 22.33 -4.79 3.05
CA LEU A 83 22.92 -3.84 2.10
C LEU A 83 24.44 -4.00 2.03
N GLY A 84 25.11 -4.08 3.18
CA GLY A 84 26.57 -4.28 3.26
C GLY A 84 27.03 -5.59 2.63
N MET A 85 26.25 -6.66 2.79
CA MET A 85 26.49 -7.98 2.17
C MET A 85 25.99 -8.06 0.73
N LYS A 86 25.37 -7.02 0.19
CA LYS A 86 24.72 -6.99 -1.13
C LYS A 86 23.61 -8.04 -1.29
N TRP A 87 22.96 -8.39 -0.20
CA TRP A 87 21.84 -9.32 -0.19
C TRP A 87 20.52 -8.65 -0.53
N THR A 88 20.43 -7.33 -0.38
CA THR A 88 19.30 -6.52 -0.84
C THR A 88 19.78 -5.26 -1.54
N LYS A 89 18.94 -4.73 -2.42
CA LYS A 89 19.06 -3.40 -3.04
C LYS A 89 18.14 -2.38 -2.40
N THR A 90 17.22 -2.80 -1.54
CA THR A 90 16.23 -1.97 -0.88
C THR A 90 16.82 -1.29 0.35
N VAL A 91 16.81 0.03 0.34
CA VAL A 91 17.07 0.88 1.51
C VAL A 91 15.73 1.29 2.08
N ASP A 92 15.30 0.61 3.14
CA ASP A 92 14.00 0.90 3.76
C ASP A 92 14.12 2.08 4.72
N VAL A 93 13.36 3.14 4.45
CA VAL A 93 13.35 4.39 5.23
C VAL A 93 11.95 4.69 5.77
N ASP A 94 10.99 3.82 5.54
CA ASP A 94 9.58 4.04 5.88
C ASP A 94 9.20 3.30 7.16
N LEU A 95 8.85 4.07 8.19
CA LEU A 95 8.41 3.54 9.49
C LEU A 95 7.14 2.68 9.41
N TRP A 96 6.29 2.87 8.40
CA TRP A 96 5.11 2.04 8.20
C TRP A 96 5.46 0.60 7.85
N ASN A 97 6.55 0.38 7.11
CA ASN A 97 7.05 -0.97 6.86
C ASN A 97 7.50 -1.63 8.16
N TYR A 98 8.15 -0.87 9.05
CA TYR A 98 8.61 -1.39 10.34
C TYR A 98 7.45 -1.83 11.24
N TRP A 99 6.32 -1.13 11.17
CA TRP A 99 5.11 -1.56 11.86
C TRP A 99 4.64 -2.95 11.42
N HIS A 100 4.66 -3.23 10.14
CA HIS A 100 4.27 -4.55 9.60
C HIS A 100 5.20 -5.66 10.10
N PHE A 101 6.51 -5.42 10.17
CA PHE A 101 7.46 -6.38 10.75
C PHE A 101 7.21 -6.56 12.24
N ALA A 102 6.94 -5.48 12.96
CA ALA A 102 6.60 -5.53 14.38
C ALA A 102 5.29 -6.30 14.61
N LEU A 103 4.27 -6.13 13.77
CA LEU A 103 3.03 -6.90 13.82
C LEU A 103 3.29 -8.40 13.70
N ALA A 104 4.09 -8.83 12.73
CA ALA A 104 4.42 -10.25 12.55
C ALA A 104 5.08 -10.84 13.80
N GLY A 105 6.05 -10.12 14.38
CA GLY A 105 6.68 -10.53 15.63
C GLY A 105 5.73 -10.53 16.82
N THR A 106 4.86 -9.53 16.91
CA THR A 106 3.85 -9.39 17.95
C THR A 106 2.86 -10.55 17.95
N LEU A 107 2.37 -10.97 16.78
CA LEU A 107 1.45 -12.10 16.66
C LEU A 107 2.09 -13.39 17.16
N VAL A 108 3.33 -13.67 16.79
CA VAL A 108 4.05 -14.85 17.28
C VAL A 108 4.32 -14.77 18.79
N TYR A 109 4.73 -13.60 19.28
CA TYR A 109 4.91 -13.39 20.71
C TYR A 109 3.62 -13.57 21.50
N TYR A 110 2.50 -13.03 21.00
CA TYR A 110 1.21 -13.13 21.64
C TYR A 110 0.73 -14.61 21.76
N VAL A 111 0.90 -15.39 20.69
CA VAL A 111 0.48 -16.79 20.68
C VAL A 111 1.39 -17.69 21.49
N THR A 112 2.71 -17.43 21.47
CA THR A 112 3.71 -18.33 22.10
C THR A 112 4.12 -17.93 23.51
N GLY A 113 3.86 -16.66 23.90
CA GLY A 113 4.41 -16.07 25.13
C GLY A 113 5.92 -15.89 25.11
N ASN A 114 6.60 -16.20 24.01
CA ASN A 114 8.04 -16.18 23.90
C ASN A 114 8.53 -14.97 23.09
N PHE A 115 9.16 -14.03 23.80
CA PHE A 115 9.68 -12.80 23.21
C PHE A 115 10.71 -13.07 22.09
N TRP A 116 11.61 -14.01 22.29
CA TRP A 116 12.67 -14.31 21.32
C TRP A 116 12.14 -14.98 20.05
N LEU A 117 11.11 -15.78 20.14
CA LEU A 117 10.41 -16.33 18.98
C LEU A 117 9.71 -15.21 18.18
N GLY A 118 9.13 -14.23 18.87
CA GLY A 118 8.58 -13.04 18.23
C GLY A 118 9.64 -12.24 17.47
N ILE A 119 10.80 -11.98 18.09
CA ILE A 119 11.93 -11.30 17.43
C ILE A 119 12.42 -12.10 16.21
N LEU A 120 12.58 -13.41 16.38
CA LEU A 120 13.01 -14.27 15.28
C LEU A 120 12.02 -14.25 14.10
N ALA A 121 10.73 -14.32 14.37
CA ALA A 121 9.68 -14.24 13.35
C ALA A 121 9.73 -12.90 12.60
N ALA A 122 9.87 -11.79 13.33
CA ALA A 122 10.04 -10.47 12.74
C ALA A 122 11.32 -10.38 11.88
N ALA A 123 12.44 -10.98 12.34
CA ALA A 123 13.67 -11.00 11.57
C ALA A 123 13.53 -11.78 10.25
N VAL A 124 12.92 -12.96 10.33
CA VAL A 124 12.70 -13.83 9.15
C VAL A 124 11.83 -13.12 8.11
N ILE A 125 10.69 -12.56 8.53
CA ILE A 125 9.81 -11.86 7.60
C ILE A 125 10.48 -10.62 7.00
N THR A 126 11.28 -9.89 7.77
CA THR A 126 12.06 -8.73 7.29
C THR A 126 12.99 -9.13 6.14
N VAL A 127 13.76 -10.20 6.31
CA VAL A 127 14.67 -10.71 5.27
C VAL A 127 13.90 -11.15 4.02
N ILE A 128 12.81 -11.90 4.19
CA ILE A 128 11.98 -12.36 3.08
C ILE A 128 11.39 -11.17 2.31
N VAL A 129 10.85 -10.20 3.02
CA VAL A 129 10.18 -9.05 2.43
C VAL A 129 11.16 -8.16 1.66
N PHE A 130 12.38 -7.94 2.16
CA PHE A 130 13.38 -7.20 1.40
C PHE A 130 13.78 -7.92 0.10
N LYS A 131 13.88 -9.25 0.12
CA LYS A 131 14.14 -10.03 -1.10
C LYS A 131 12.99 -9.96 -2.09
N LEU A 132 11.76 -10.06 -1.61
CA LEU A 132 10.57 -9.92 -2.46
C LEU A 132 10.47 -8.50 -3.03
N ALA A 133 10.79 -7.48 -2.24
CA ALA A 133 10.78 -6.08 -2.66
C ALA A 133 11.80 -5.81 -3.77
N ASP A 134 13.01 -6.35 -3.65
CA ASP A 134 14.04 -6.28 -4.70
C ASP A 134 13.55 -6.92 -6.01
N TRP A 135 12.89 -8.08 -5.90
CA TRP A 135 12.37 -8.81 -7.06
C TRP A 135 11.19 -8.08 -7.71
N ALA A 136 10.34 -7.45 -6.91
CA ALA A 136 9.15 -6.75 -7.38
C ALA A 136 9.45 -5.33 -7.91
N ALA A 137 10.55 -4.69 -7.50
CA ALA A 137 10.84 -3.30 -7.82
C ALA A 137 10.81 -2.98 -9.33
N PRO A 138 11.40 -3.77 -10.25
CA PRO A 138 11.33 -3.49 -11.67
C PRO A 138 9.90 -3.53 -12.24
N LEU A 139 9.02 -4.30 -11.62
CA LEU A 139 7.63 -4.38 -12.04
C LEU A 139 6.81 -3.22 -11.44
N GLY A 140 7.15 -2.77 -10.22
CA GLY A 140 6.66 -1.54 -9.64
C GLY A 140 6.94 -0.33 -10.52
N GLU A 141 8.16 -0.23 -11.04
CA GLU A 141 8.53 0.80 -12.03
C GLU A 141 7.68 0.69 -13.29
N LYS A 142 7.60 -0.52 -13.89
CA LYS A 142 6.87 -0.76 -15.13
C LYS A 142 5.37 -0.46 -15.03
N TYR A 143 4.70 -0.87 -13.96
CA TYR A 143 3.24 -0.79 -13.84
C TYR A 143 2.74 0.46 -13.10
N PHE A 144 3.54 0.99 -12.18
CA PHE A 144 3.16 2.15 -11.35
C PHE A 144 4.00 3.40 -11.63
N GLY A 145 5.05 3.31 -12.46
CA GLY A 145 5.96 4.43 -12.74
C GLY A 145 6.82 4.83 -11.53
N LEU A 146 7.09 3.89 -10.62
CA LEU A 146 7.83 4.11 -9.38
C LEU A 146 9.34 3.85 -9.59
N GLU A 147 9.99 4.67 -10.39
CA GLU A 147 11.41 4.54 -10.70
C GLU A 147 12.29 4.63 -9.44
N GLY A 148 13.13 3.60 -9.25
CA GLY A 148 14.07 3.52 -8.13
C GLY A 148 13.40 3.35 -6.77
N ILE A 149 12.15 2.91 -6.72
CA ILE A 149 11.38 2.62 -5.51
C ILE A 149 11.10 1.13 -5.43
N SER A 150 11.21 0.59 -4.22
CA SER A 150 10.71 -0.74 -3.86
C SER A 150 9.62 -0.61 -2.80
N LEU A 151 8.77 -1.62 -2.67
CA LEU A 151 7.61 -1.60 -1.77
C LEU A 151 7.70 -2.75 -0.76
N PRO A 152 8.57 -2.68 0.27
CA PRO A 152 8.76 -3.75 1.26
C PRO A 152 7.63 -3.79 2.30
N THR A 153 6.38 -3.66 1.87
CA THR A 153 5.21 -3.70 2.73
C THR A 153 4.67 -5.13 2.84
N VAL A 154 4.74 -5.74 4.02
CA VAL A 154 4.35 -7.13 4.26
C VAL A 154 2.97 -7.46 3.74
N SER A 155 1.98 -6.59 3.99
CA SER A 155 0.57 -6.82 3.62
C SER A 155 0.31 -6.86 2.11
N SER A 156 1.25 -6.46 1.28
CA SER A 156 1.11 -6.44 -0.18
C SER A 156 2.15 -7.30 -0.90
N ILE A 157 3.41 -7.15 -0.53
CA ILE A 157 4.51 -7.82 -1.25
C ILE A 157 4.47 -9.34 -1.12
N THR A 158 3.91 -9.87 -0.03
CA THR A 158 3.75 -11.31 0.19
C THR A 158 2.77 -11.94 -0.80
N PHE A 159 1.84 -11.17 -1.36
CA PHE A 159 0.90 -11.61 -2.39
C PHE A 159 1.47 -11.48 -3.82
N TRP A 160 2.64 -10.88 -3.96
CA TRP A 160 3.26 -10.68 -5.26
C TRP A 160 3.44 -11.96 -6.10
N PRO A 161 3.93 -13.10 -5.53
CA PRO A 161 4.03 -14.35 -6.27
C PRO A 161 2.68 -14.85 -6.80
N ILE A 162 1.61 -14.66 -6.00
CA ILE A 162 0.23 -15.00 -6.40
C ILE A 162 -0.23 -14.09 -7.54
N GLY A 163 0.09 -12.79 -7.46
CA GLY A 163 -0.19 -11.84 -8.53
C GLY A 163 0.47 -12.21 -9.85
N LEU A 164 1.73 -12.65 -9.81
CA LEU A 164 2.44 -13.14 -11.00
C LEU A 164 1.79 -14.39 -11.58
N LEU A 165 1.37 -15.33 -10.74
CA LEU A 165 0.63 -16.51 -11.19
C LEU A 165 -0.70 -16.12 -11.85
N GLY A 166 -1.43 -15.19 -11.23
CA GLY A 166 -2.67 -14.64 -11.80
C GLY A 166 -2.45 -14.00 -13.17
N ASN A 167 -1.40 -13.18 -13.29
CA ASN A 167 -1.03 -12.57 -14.57
C ASN A 167 -0.68 -13.64 -15.61
N TRP A 168 0.11 -14.65 -15.24
CA TRP A 168 0.44 -15.76 -16.12
C TRP A 168 -0.83 -16.49 -16.62
N VAL A 169 -1.79 -16.77 -15.74
CA VAL A 169 -3.07 -17.39 -16.11
C VAL A 169 -3.83 -16.52 -17.12
N ILE A 170 -3.95 -15.21 -16.85
CA ILE A 170 -4.65 -14.26 -17.73
C ILE A 170 -3.99 -14.20 -19.11
N ASP A 171 -2.66 -14.19 -19.17
CA ASP A 171 -1.90 -14.14 -20.42
C ASP A 171 -2.13 -15.39 -21.27
N HIS A 172 -2.48 -16.55 -20.68
CA HIS A 172 -2.73 -17.81 -21.37
C HIS A 172 -4.20 -18.04 -21.74
N ILE A 173 -5.13 -17.20 -21.30
CA ILE A 173 -6.55 -17.30 -21.67
C ILE A 173 -6.77 -16.56 -23.00
N PRO A 174 -7.16 -17.28 -24.10
CA PRO A 174 -7.41 -16.65 -25.39
C PRO A 174 -8.51 -15.59 -25.27
N GLY A 175 -8.20 -14.38 -25.72
CA GLY A 175 -9.13 -13.24 -25.68
C GLY A 175 -8.91 -12.31 -24.49
N LEU A 176 -8.64 -12.80 -23.28
CA LEU A 176 -8.31 -11.95 -22.14
C LEU A 176 -6.96 -11.25 -22.31
N ASN A 177 -5.97 -11.94 -22.85
CA ASN A 177 -4.65 -11.40 -23.15
C ASN A 177 -4.63 -10.23 -24.16
N LYS A 178 -5.72 -10.03 -24.92
CA LYS A 178 -5.88 -8.93 -25.87
C LYS A 178 -6.60 -7.72 -25.26
N ILE A 179 -7.12 -7.86 -24.05
CA ILE A 179 -7.89 -6.82 -23.38
C ILE A 179 -6.91 -5.92 -22.61
N HIS A 180 -6.53 -4.80 -23.20
CA HIS A 180 -5.72 -3.78 -22.53
C HIS A 180 -6.62 -2.72 -21.91
N ILE A 181 -7.10 -2.99 -20.70
CA ILE A 181 -7.89 -2.04 -19.93
C ILE A 181 -6.94 -1.30 -18.99
N ASN A 182 -6.71 -0.03 -19.30
CA ASN A 182 -6.05 0.89 -18.38
C ASN A 182 -6.86 2.21 -18.31
N PRO A 183 -6.70 3.01 -17.26
CA PRO A 183 -7.46 4.25 -17.11
C PRO A 183 -7.36 5.18 -18.32
N GLN A 184 -6.19 5.25 -18.96
CA GLN A 184 -5.96 6.09 -20.13
C GLN A 184 -6.71 5.57 -21.37
N THR A 185 -6.78 4.25 -21.55
CA THR A 185 -7.54 3.63 -22.66
C THR A 185 -9.03 3.80 -22.45
N ILE A 186 -9.50 3.62 -21.22
CA ILE A 186 -10.91 3.83 -20.85
C ILE A 186 -11.29 5.30 -21.08
N GLN A 187 -10.48 6.23 -20.62
CA GLN A 187 -10.73 7.66 -20.82
C GLN A 187 -10.74 8.06 -22.30
N LYS A 188 -9.80 7.54 -23.10
CA LYS A 188 -9.79 7.77 -24.57
C LYS A 188 -11.02 7.23 -25.26
N ARG A 189 -11.56 6.10 -24.80
CA ARG A 189 -12.71 5.43 -25.42
C ARG A 189 -14.06 5.98 -24.97
N PHE A 190 -14.18 6.33 -23.67
CA PHE A 190 -15.44 6.72 -23.04
C PHE A 190 -15.48 8.20 -22.63
N GLY A 191 -14.44 8.98 -22.93
CA GLY A 191 -14.37 10.41 -22.58
C GLY A 191 -14.51 10.62 -21.06
N ILE A 192 -15.36 11.55 -20.67
CA ILE A 192 -15.63 11.90 -19.27
C ILE A 192 -16.04 10.69 -18.42
N MET A 193 -16.82 9.75 -18.99
CA MET A 193 -17.24 8.53 -18.27
C MET A 193 -16.09 7.59 -17.94
N GLY A 194 -14.96 7.72 -18.63
CA GLY A 194 -13.72 6.99 -18.34
C GLY A 194 -12.77 7.68 -17.36
N GLU A 195 -13.13 8.84 -16.83
CA GLU A 195 -12.33 9.50 -15.80
C GLU A 195 -12.41 8.77 -14.46
N PRO A 196 -11.31 8.69 -13.68
CA PRO A 196 -11.31 8.02 -12.37
C PRO A 196 -12.45 8.47 -11.46
N MET A 197 -12.74 9.76 -11.44
CA MET A 197 -13.83 10.35 -10.67
C MET A 197 -15.19 9.74 -11.06
N MET A 198 -15.48 9.62 -12.35
CA MET A 198 -16.74 9.04 -12.84
C MET A 198 -16.82 7.55 -12.57
N ILE A 199 -15.71 6.83 -12.76
CA ILE A 199 -15.63 5.40 -12.43
C ILE A 199 -15.90 5.19 -10.93
N GLY A 200 -15.27 5.97 -10.05
CA GLY A 200 -15.52 5.91 -8.62
C GLY A 200 -16.97 6.20 -8.26
N THR A 201 -17.57 7.21 -8.89
CA THR A 201 -18.98 7.57 -8.68
C THR A 201 -19.91 6.42 -9.11
N LEU A 202 -19.69 5.83 -10.27
CA LEU A 202 -20.49 4.71 -10.76
C LEU A 202 -20.35 3.46 -9.88
N LEU A 203 -19.14 3.14 -9.46
CA LEU A 203 -18.88 2.03 -8.53
C LEU A 203 -19.52 2.28 -7.16
N GLY A 204 -19.48 3.52 -6.67
CA GLY A 204 -20.17 3.90 -5.44
C GLY A 204 -21.69 3.79 -5.53
N ILE A 205 -22.27 4.23 -6.64
CA ILE A 205 -23.71 4.06 -6.92
C ILE A 205 -24.07 2.57 -6.94
N LEU A 206 -23.30 1.76 -7.65
CA LEU A 206 -23.50 0.31 -7.70
C LEU A 206 -23.45 -0.32 -6.31
N LEU A 207 -22.45 0.03 -5.51
CA LEU A 207 -22.31 -0.46 -4.14
C LEU A 207 -23.50 -0.03 -3.27
N GLY A 208 -23.95 1.22 -3.36
CA GLY A 208 -25.11 1.73 -2.65
C GLY A 208 -26.42 1.01 -3.02
N VAL A 209 -26.60 0.68 -4.31
CA VAL A 209 -27.73 -0.13 -4.78
C VAL A 209 -27.67 -1.55 -4.22
N LEU A 210 -26.51 -2.21 -4.28
CA LEU A 210 -26.32 -3.56 -3.73
C LEU A 210 -26.52 -3.59 -2.21
N ALA A 211 -26.15 -2.53 -1.51
CA ALA A 211 -26.41 -2.36 -0.08
C ALA A 211 -27.89 -2.04 0.24
N GLY A 212 -28.73 -1.76 -0.75
CA GLY A 212 -30.13 -1.43 -0.55
C GLY A 212 -30.36 -0.06 0.11
N TYR A 213 -29.48 0.90 -0.13
CA TYR A 213 -29.62 2.25 0.37
C TYR A 213 -30.75 2.99 -0.34
N ASP A 214 -31.31 4.01 0.30
CA ASP A 214 -32.23 4.95 -0.33
C ASP A 214 -31.50 5.80 -1.38
N VAL A 215 -32.25 6.52 -2.21
CA VAL A 215 -31.69 7.33 -3.31
C VAL A 215 -30.63 8.33 -2.80
N ARG A 216 -30.85 8.91 -1.64
CA ARG A 216 -29.91 9.87 -1.03
C ARG A 216 -28.60 9.17 -0.64
N GLY A 217 -28.70 8.02 0.00
CA GLY A 217 -27.54 7.21 0.38
C GLY A 217 -26.72 6.72 -0.84
N ILE A 218 -27.41 6.26 -1.89
CA ILE A 218 -26.79 5.87 -3.16
C ILE A 218 -26.00 7.02 -3.78
N LEU A 219 -26.61 8.20 -3.86
CA LEU A 219 -25.92 9.37 -4.42
C LEU A 219 -24.76 9.83 -3.55
N GLN A 220 -24.94 9.79 -2.22
CA GLN A 220 -23.88 10.18 -1.27
C GLN A 220 -22.65 9.28 -1.38
N ILE A 221 -22.84 7.95 -1.38
CA ILE A 221 -21.72 7.01 -1.52
C ILE A 221 -21.08 7.13 -2.91
N GLY A 222 -21.87 7.38 -3.96
CA GLY A 222 -21.37 7.64 -5.31
C GLY A 222 -20.41 8.84 -5.33
N VAL A 223 -20.85 9.98 -4.81
CA VAL A 223 -20.01 11.20 -4.75
C VAL A 223 -18.77 10.99 -3.87
N ASN A 224 -18.92 10.33 -2.73
CA ASN A 224 -17.80 10.08 -1.81
C ASN A 224 -16.73 9.21 -2.48
N LEU A 225 -17.11 8.12 -3.18
CA LEU A 225 -16.15 7.27 -3.86
C LEU A 225 -15.55 7.92 -5.12
N GLY A 226 -16.33 8.76 -5.80
CA GLY A 226 -15.81 9.64 -6.86
C GLY A 226 -14.73 10.59 -6.33
N ALA A 227 -14.97 11.20 -5.17
CA ALA A 227 -14.00 12.08 -4.50
C ALA A 227 -12.74 11.32 -4.09
N VAL A 228 -12.86 10.10 -3.54
CA VAL A 228 -11.70 9.24 -3.22
C VAL A 228 -10.85 9.00 -4.47
N MET A 229 -11.45 8.54 -5.56
CA MET A 229 -10.75 8.28 -6.83
C MET A 229 -10.07 9.51 -7.43
N PHE A 230 -10.56 10.70 -7.12
CA PHE A 230 -10.02 11.95 -7.64
C PHE A 230 -8.94 12.55 -6.74
N ILE A 231 -9.11 12.48 -5.42
CA ILE A 231 -8.23 13.15 -4.47
C ILE A 231 -7.03 12.28 -4.09
N LEU A 232 -7.22 10.96 -3.89
CA LEU A 232 -6.17 10.07 -3.39
C LEU A 232 -4.90 10.09 -4.27
N PRO A 233 -4.98 9.99 -5.61
CA PRO A 233 -3.78 10.08 -6.46
C PRO A 233 -3.03 11.40 -6.32
N ARG A 234 -3.73 12.48 -6.01
CA ARG A 234 -3.12 13.80 -5.80
C ARG A 234 -2.38 13.87 -4.47
N MET A 235 -2.94 13.30 -3.41
CA MET A 235 -2.27 13.22 -2.10
C MET A 235 -1.02 12.36 -2.17
N VAL A 236 -1.07 11.23 -2.88
CA VAL A 236 0.10 10.39 -3.14
C VAL A 236 1.18 11.16 -3.91
N ARG A 237 0.79 11.96 -4.91
CA ARG A 237 1.75 12.81 -5.64
C ARG A 237 2.44 13.81 -4.73
N ILE A 238 1.70 14.48 -3.83
CA ILE A 238 2.26 15.41 -2.84
C ILE A 238 3.25 14.67 -1.92
N LEU A 239 2.90 13.46 -1.47
CA LEU A 239 3.79 12.62 -0.67
C LEU A 239 5.09 12.34 -1.43
N MET A 240 5.01 11.92 -2.70
CA MET A 240 6.17 11.63 -3.55
C MET A 240 7.04 12.87 -3.79
N GLU A 241 6.44 14.05 -4.01
CA GLU A 241 7.18 15.32 -4.13
C GLU A 241 8.00 15.64 -2.88
N GLY A 242 7.50 15.26 -1.70
CA GLY A 242 8.23 15.40 -0.44
C GLY A 242 9.33 14.36 -0.25
N LEU A 243 9.12 13.12 -0.71
CA LEU A 243 10.07 12.01 -0.56
C LEU A 243 11.23 12.06 -1.56
N MET A 244 11.01 12.54 -2.78
CA MET A 244 12.04 12.59 -3.83
C MET A 244 13.36 13.22 -3.39
N PRO A 245 13.39 14.42 -2.75
CA PRO A 245 14.64 15.04 -2.33
C PRO A 245 15.38 14.24 -1.24
N ILE A 246 14.65 13.50 -0.41
CA ILE A 246 15.21 12.63 0.63
C ILE A 246 15.84 11.41 -0.03
N SER A 247 15.10 10.77 -0.93
CA SER A 247 15.54 9.62 -1.72
C SER A 247 16.83 9.91 -2.49
N GLU A 248 16.88 11.02 -3.22
CA GLU A 248 18.08 11.47 -3.95
C GLU A 248 19.27 11.66 -2.99
N ALA A 249 19.06 12.32 -1.86
CA ALA A 249 20.14 12.56 -0.89
C ALA A 249 20.68 11.25 -0.27
N VAL A 250 19.81 10.26 -0.02
CA VAL A 250 20.20 8.93 0.46
C VAL A 250 20.99 8.18 -0.62
N LYS A 251 20.51 8.16 -1.87
CA LYS A 251 21.22 7.55 -3.01
C LYS A 251 22.61 8.16 -3.20
N ASP A 252 22.71 9.47 -3.19
CA ASP A 252 23.99 10.17 -3.33
C ASP A 252 24.97 9.85 -2.21
N TRP A 253 24.46 9.75 -0.97
CA TRP A 253 25.28 9.40 0.18
C TRP A 253 25.78 7.95 0.08
N LEU A 254 24.90 7.00 -0.26
CA LEU A 254 25.25 5.59 -0.43
C LEU A 254 26.24 5.38 -1.56
N ASN A 255 26.05 6.01 -2.72
CA ASN A 255 26.97 5.92 -3.84
C ASN A 255 28.39 6.42 -3.49
N LYS A 256 28.50 7.39 -2.56
CA LYS A 256 29.80 7.90 -2.09
C LYS A 256 30.48 7.02 -1.06
N HIS A 257 29.72 6.28 -0.24
CA HIS A 257 30.26 5.57 0.92
C HIS A 257 30.27 4.03 0.71
N VAL A 258 29.42 3.50 -0.17
CA VAL A 258 29.33 2.06 -0.49
C VAL A 258 29.87 1.84 -1.88
N LYS A 259 31.12 1.38 -2.01
CA LYS A 259 31.73 1.04 -3.30
C LYS A 259 30.93 -0.06 -4.01
N ASN A 260 30.60 0.15 -5.29
CA ASN A 260 29.84 -0.80 -6.13
C ASN A 260 28.45 -1.15 -5.55
N SER A 261 27.71 -0.19 -5.04
CA SER A 261 26.35 -0.40 -4.52
C SER A 261 25.34 -0.84 -5.59
N GLY A 262 25.64 -0.66 -6.88
CA GLY A 262 24.71 -0.94 -7.97
C GLY A 262 23.50 0.00 -7.94
N GLU A 263 22.42 -0.37 -8.63
CA GLU A 263 21.13 0.31 -8.51
C GLU A 263 20.51 0.00 -7.14
N LEU A 264 20.26 1.03 -6.33
CA LEU A 264 19.59 0.92 -5.05
C LEU A 264 18.15 1.44 -5.18
N TYR A 265 17.24 0.75 -4.53
CA TYR A 265 15.84 1.14 -4.42
C TYR A 265 15.58 1.78 -3.04
N ILE A 266 14.73 2.80 -3.01
CA ILE A 266 14.22 3.34 -1.75
C ILE A 266 12.97 2.55 -1.37
N GLY A 267 13.00 1.92 -0.21
CA GLY A 267 11.86 1.21 0.37
C GLY A 267 10.82 2.19 0.90
N LEU A 268 9.63 2.15 0.33
CA LEU A 268 8.47 2.94 0.75
C LEU A 268 7.27 2.03 1.01
N ASP A 269 6.30 2.52 1.78
CA ASP A 269 5.04 1.83 2.01
C ASP A 269 4.20 1.72 0.72
N ILE A 270 3.38 0.69 0.64
CA ILE A 270 2.46 0.45 -0.48
C ILE A 270 1.50 1.61 -0.74
N ALA A 271 1.30 2.50 0.22
CA ALA A 271 0.45 3.68 0.09
C ALA A 271 0.77 4.50 -1.18
N VAL A 272 2.04 4.51 -1.62
CA VAL A 272 2.44 5.19 -2.86
C VAL A 272 1.86 4.54 -4.13
N ALA A 273 1.53 3.26 -4.10
CA ALA A 273 0.90 2.54 -5.20
C ALA A 273 -0.64 2.48 -5.10
N ILE A 274 -1.21 2.58 -3.89
CA ILE A 274 -2.65 2.56 -3.66
C ILE A 274 -3.34 3.73 -4.38
N GLY A 275 -2.67 4.89 -4.52
CA GLY A 275 -3.19 6.03 -5.26
C GLY A 275 -3.37 5.80 -6.76
N ASN A 276 -2.95 4.66 -7.31
CA ASN A 276 -3.19 4.34 -8.71
C ASN A 276 -4.68 4.06 -8.95
N PRO A 277 -5.33 4.74 -9.91
CA PRO A 277 -6.75 4.56 -10.18
C PRO A 277 -7.16 3.11 -10.50
N ALA A 278 -6.29 2.32 -11.12
CA ALA A 278 -6.55 0.91 -11.40
C ALA A 278 -6.63 0.09 -10.10
N VAL A 279 -5.76 0.37 -9.12
CA VAL A 279 -5.76 -0.30 -7.82
C VAL A 279 -7.06 0.00 -7.06
N ILE A 280 -7.45 1.28 -6.99
CA ILE A 280 -8.67 1.70 -6.29
C ILE A 280 -9.91 1.09 -6.97
N SER A 281 -10.00 1.18 -8.30
CA SER A 281 -11.12 0.61 -9.07
C SER A 281 -11.25 -0.90 -8.85
N THR A 282 -10.13 -1.62 -8.88
CA THR A 282 -10.10 -3.07 -8.63
C THR A 282 -10.58 -3.38 -7.21
N GLY A 283 -10.10 -2.64 -6.20
CA GLY A 283 -10.56 -2.79 -4.82
C GLY A 283 -12.07 -2.59 -4.68
N LEU A 284 -12.63 -1.55 -5.30
CA LEU A 284 -14.07 -1.28 -5.27
C LEU A 284 -14.89 -2.35 -5.99
N ILE A 285 -14.43 -2.87 -7.13
CA ILE A 285 -15.08 -3.96 -7.86
C ILE A 285 -15.05 -5.26 -7.06
N LEU A 286 -13.93 -5.55 -6.39
CA LEU A 286 -13.76 -6.77 -5.60
C LEU A 286 -14.48 -6.71 -4.25
N THR A 287 -14.80 -5.54 -3.71
CA THR A 287 -15.49 -5.40 -2.42
C THR A 287 -16.77 -6.24 -2.35
N PRO A 288 -17.71 -6.18 -3.33
CA PRO A 288 -18.93 -7.01 -3.29
C PRO A 288 -18.67 -8.52 -3.39
N ILE A 289 -17.48 -8.92 -3.86
CA ILE A 289 -17.10 -10.33 -4.04
C ILE A 289 -16.41 -10.85 -2.79
N ALA A 290 -15.64 -10.00 -2.11
CA ALA A 290 -14.83 -10.35 -0.94
C ALA A 290 -15.65 -10.40 0.36
N VAL A 291 -16.82 -9.78 0.37
CA VAL A 291 -17.75 -9.69 1.49
C VAL A 291 -18.83 -10.74 1.37
#